data_09c7955a1f3a772fed9f030afe94910a
#
_entry.id   09c7955a1f3a772fed9f030afe94910a
#
_cell.length_a   1.000
_cell.length_b   1.000
_cell.length_c   1.000
_cell.angle_alpha   90.00
_cell.angle_beta   90.00
_cell.angle_gamma   90.00
#
_symmetry.space_group_name_H-M   'P 1'
#
loop_
_entity.id
_entity.type
_entity.pdbx_description
1 polymer ?
#
loop_
_entity_poly.entity_id
_entity_poly.type
_entity_poly.pdbx_seq_one_letter_code
_entity_poly.pdbx_strand_id
1 'polypeptide(L)'
;MTYMMAQPQLLTSAAADVEGIRWALTQANAAAAGPTTSFVAAAADEVSTAAAKLFGGYALEYQSVIGHVTAFHEEFVRTLAAAGTAYAGAEAVNTATISGALNALRTPIQSLLGGGAASTVAAGXAAXAPAALADPFVALIMGGSGTPIPPPDYLQDVAPYIPGMPTQLLPLNTPEGLYPLTAIKDLPLNTSVANGVQILDNALFGPQGLITLGNNVNVLGYSQSAVVSSLEMRNLQALGSPNTDNLAFTLLGNPMAPNGGLLSRFPGLSLPALGLDFYGGTPSNTGYELNQYTLLYDGYADFPQYPLNLLADLNAFAGIQFVHGDYPDLDPNNLPAGYNLVQLPVSPGNNGLGNYYMITYPGLPILEPLRAIPVIGNPLADLVEPNLTYLVNLGYGDPNYGYSTGYADVTTPFGLLPRSTRWASPVPWSTAPNRV
;
A
#
# COMPACT_ATOMS: atom_id res chain seq x y z
N MET A 1 -27.57 -10.59 -4.73
CA MET A 1 -27.22 -10.60 -3.30
C MET A 1 -26.11 -11.62 -3.11
N THR A 2 -24.90 -11.14 -2.85
CA THR A 2 -23.77 -12.02 -2.53
C THR A 2 -23.84 -12.34 -1.04
N TYR A 3 -24.06 -13.60 -0.71
CA TYR A 3 -24.07 -14.04 0.69
C TYR A 3 -22.62 -14.17 1.15
N MET A 4 -22.24 -13.42 2.16
CA MET A 4 -20.97 -13.62 2.84
C MET A 4 -21.17 -14.71 3.89
N MET A 5 -20.51 -15.84 3.70
CA MET A 5 -20.48 -16.92 4.70
C MET A 5 -19.23 -16.81 5.52
N ALA A 6 -19.38 -16.40 6.77
CA ALA A 6 -18.28 -16.48 7.72
C ALA A 6 -17.99 -17.96 8.03
N GLN A 7 -16.71 -18.31 8.14
CA GLN A 7 -16.30 -19.64 8.56
C GLN A 7 -15.74 -19.53 10.00
N PRO A 8 -16.60 -19.67 11.02
CA PRO A 8 -16.17 -19.49 12.41
C PRO A 8 -15.01 -20.39 12.83
N GLN A 9 -14.92 -21.57 12.20
CA GLN A 9 -13.84 -22.51 12.47
C GLN A 9 -12.46 -21.94 12.08
N LEU A 10 -12.41 -21.13 11.03
CA LEU A 10 -11.15 -20.48 10.63
C LEU A 10 -10.70 -19.44 11.67
N LEU A 11 -11.63 -18.71 12.28
CA LEU A 11 -11.31 -17.76 13.35
C LEU A 11 -10.75 -18.50 14.59
N THR A 12 -11.35 -19.64 14.92
CA THR A 12 -10.87 -20.46 16.04
C THR A 12 -9.49 -21.06 15.76
N SER A 13 -9.27 -21.51 14.51
CA SER A 13 -7.96 -22.02 14.09
C SER A 13 -6.91 -20.91 14.13
N ALA A 14 -7.24 -19.75 13.59
CA ALA A 14 -6.32 -18.59 13.60
C ALA A 14 -5.97 -18.18 15.05
N ALA A 15 -6.94 -18.21 15.96
CA ALA A 15 -6.67 -17.91 17.37
C ALA A 15 -5.65 -18.92 17.96
N ALA A 16 -5.78 -20.21 17.63
CA ALA A 16 -4.85 -21.23 18.08
C ALA A 16 -3.44 -21.04 17.48
N ASP A 17 -3.37 -20.63 16.20
CA ASP A 17 -2.09 -20.37 15.53
C ASP A 17 -1.37 -19.18 16.17
N VAL A 18 -2.11 -18.09 16.45
CA VAL A 18 -1.54 -16.89 17.12
C VAL A 18 -1.07 -17.25 18.52
N GLU A 19 -1.79 -18.11 19.25
CA GLU A 19 -1.37 -18.60 20.58
C GLU A 19 -0.07 -19.39 20.46
N GLY A 20 0.09 -20.22 19.42
CA GLY A 20 1.34 -20.95 19.15
C GLY A 20 2.51 -19.99 18.92
N ILE A 21 2.30 -18.93 18.14
CA ILE A 21 3.31 -17.90 17.89
C ILE A 21 3.67 -17.20 19.21
N ARG A 22 2.68 -16.83 20.01
CA ARG A 22 2.89 -16.19 21.33
C ARG A 22 3.77 -17.07 22.22
N TRP A 23 3.46 -18.36 22.28
CA TRP A 23 4.24 -19.31 23.09
C TRP A 23 5.70 -19.36 22.63
N ALA A 24 5.94 -19.47 21.32
CA ALA A 24 7.30 -19.52 20.76
C ALA A 24 8.09 -18.25 21.06
N LEU A 25 7.45 -17.07 20.89
CA LEU A 25 8.07 -15.78 21.20
C LEU A 25 8.41 -15.65 22.70
N THR A 26 7.50 -16.09 23.56
CA THR A 26 7.71 -16.07 25.00
C THR A 26 8.91 -16.92 25.41
N GLN A 27 9.04 -18.12 24.83
CA GLN A 27 10.19 -19.01 25.08
C GLN A 27 11.50 -18.37 24.60
N ALA A 28 11.49 -17.79 23.38
CA ALA A 28 12.68 -17.16 22.81
C ALA A 28 13.13 -15.95 23.66
N ASN A 29 12.17 -15.10 24.07
CA ASN A 29 12.47 -13.93 24.90
C ASN A 29 12.95 -14.34 26.31
N ALA A 30 12.35 -15.39 26.89
CA ALA A 30 12.81 -15.88 28.19
C ALA A 30 14.24 -16.42 28.11
N ALA A 31 14.59 -17.10 27.01
CA ALA A 31 15.96 -17.61 26.80
C ALA A 31 16.94 -16.45 26.61
N ALA A 32 16.52 -15.35 25.97
CA ALA A 32 17.38 -14.19 25.73
C ALA A 32 17.52 -13.26 26.95
N ALA A 33 16.59 -13.31 27.89
CA ALA A 33 16.52 -12.33 29.00
C ALA A 33 17.83 -12.32 29.85
N GLY A 34 18.26 -13.49 30.32
CA GLY A 34 19.46 -13.58 31.15
C GLY A 34 20.71 -13.04 30.43
N PRO A 35 21.07 -13.63 29.26
CA PRO A 35 22.26 -13.18 28.52
C PRO A 35 22.27 -11.68 28.17
N THR A 36 21.11 -11.08 27.91
CA THR A 36 21.05 -9.66 27.48
C THR A 36 20.97 -8.66 28.64
N THR A 37 20.39 -9.04 29.79
CA THR A 37 20.25 -8.13 30.92
C THR A 37 21.45 -8.18 31.89
N SER A 38 22.30 -9.22 31.80
CA SER A 38 23.45 -9.38 32.71
C SER A 38 24.77 -9.20 31.96
N PHE A 39 24.88 -8.11 31.18
CA PHE A 39 26.12 -7.76 30.45
C PHE A 39 27.25 -7.46 31.43
N VAL A 40 28.36 -8.18 31.27
CA VAL A 40 29.61 -7.93 32.02
C VAL A 40 30.50 -6.98 31.23
N ALA A 41 31.07 -6.00 31.88
CA ALA A 41 32.03 -5.06 31.25
C ALA A 41 33.20 -5.82 30.62
N ALA A 42 33.58 -5.44 29.40
CA ALA A 42 34.67 -6.12 28.67
C ALA A 42 36.04 -5.92 29.33
N ALA A 43 36.20 -4.81 30.09
CA ALA A 43 37.43 -4.49 30.84
C ALA A 43 37.08 -3.69 32.09
N ALA A 44 38.05 -3.52 32.98
CA ALA A 44 37.83 -2.79 34.24
C ALA A 44 38.08 -1.27 34.08
N ASP A 45 37.58 -0.70 32.95
CA ASP A 45 37.68 0.73 32.68
C ASP A 45 36.27 1.38 32.63
N GLU A 46 36.25 2.71 32.71
CA GLU A 46 34.99 3.46 32.79
C GLU A 46 34.13 3.35 31.52
N VAL A 47 34.79 3.23 30.35
CA VAL A 47 34.10 3.15 29.07
C VAL A 47 33.40 1.79 28.95
N SER A 48 34.13 0.70 29.24
CA SER A 48 33.55 -0.65 29.23
C SER A 48 32.44 -0.79 30.25
N THR A 49 32.58 -0.20 31.43
CA THR A 49 31.54 -0.19 32.46
C THR A 49 30.32 0.59 32.02
N ALA A 50 30.51 1.77 31.41
CA ALA A 50 29.39 2.59 30.91
C ALA A 50 28.64 1.88 29.78
N ALA A 51 29.38 1.24 28.86
CA ALA A 51 28.77 0.47 27.77
C ALA A 51 27.93 -0.69 28.28
N ALA A 52 28.45 -1.45 29.27
CA ALA A 52 27.70 -2.58 29.85
C ALA A 52 26.41 -2.09 30.54
N LYS A 53 26.47 -0.97 31.26
CA LYS A 53 25.28 -0.36 31.89
C LYS A 53 24.25 0.09 30.84
N LEU A 54 24.71 0.69 29.74
CA LEU A 54 23.82 1.14 28.66
C LEU A 54 23.07 -0.04 28.05
N PHE A 55 23.80 -1.09 27.64
CA PHE A 55 23.17 -2.27 27.02
C PHE A 55 22.26 -3.01 27.99
N GLY A 56 22.66 -3.14 29.26
CA GLY A 56 21.80 -3.73 30.30
C GLY A 56 20.53 -2.93 30.52
N GLY A 57 20.62 -1.60 30.52
CA GLY A 57 19.46 -0.72 30.62
C GLY A 57 18.47 -0.92 29.47
N TYR A 58 18.97 -0.91 28.24
CA TYR A 58 18.15 -1.17 27.05
C TYR A 58 17.49 -2.56 27.07
N ALA A 59 18.24 -3.57 27.54
CA ALA A 59 17.69 -4.91 27.65
C ALA A 59 16.52 -4.97 28.65
N LEU A 60 16.62 -4.26 29.77
CA LEU A 60 15.52 -4.17 30.74
C LEU A 60 14.29 -3.46 30.14
N GLU A 61 14.50 -2.37 29.40
CA GLU A 61 13.41 -1.69 28.69
C GLU A 61 12.75 -2.62 27.66
N TYR A 62 13.54 -3.34 26.91
CA TYR A 62 13.05 -4.34 25.95
C TYR A 62 12.16 -5.38 26.66
N GLN A 63 12.61 -5.90 27.81
CA GLN A 63 11.81 -6.89 28.56
C GLN A 63 10.48 -6.29 29.04
N SER A 64 10.45 -5.01 29.37
CA SER A 64 9.20 -4.32 29.73
C SER A 64 8.24 -4.26 28.55
N VAL A 65 8.75 -3.89 27.34
CA VAL A 65 7.95 -3.86 26.12
C VAL A 65 7.39 -5.26 25.80
N ILE A 66 8.24 -6.30 25.93
CA ILE A 66 7.81 -7.68 25.69
C ILE A 66 6.66 -8.07 26.64
N GLY A 67 6.69 -7.59 27.89
CA GLY A 67 5.59 -7.81 28.83
C GLY A 67 4.26 -7.25 28.31
N HIS A 68 4.29 -6.01 27.77
CA HIS A 68 3.10 -5.39 27.18
C HIS A 68 2.62 -6.11 25.92
N VAL A 69 3.56 -6.54 25.07
CA VAL A 69 3.25 -7.29 23.85
C VAL A 69 2.59 -8.62 24.21
N THR A 70 3.10 -9.32 25.23
CA THR A 70 2.52 -10.59 25.68
C THR A 70 1.07 -10.39 26.16
N ALA A 71 0.82 -9.35 26.96
CA ALA A 71 -0.53 -9.04 27.45
C ALA A 71 -1.47 -8.69 26.29
N PHE A 72 -0.99 -7.95 25.29
CA PHE A 72 -1.76 -7.63 24.09
C PHE A 72 -2.12 -8.91 23.31
N HIS A 73 -1.15 -9.81 23.10
CA HIS A 73 -1.40 -11.07 22.40
C HIS A 73 -2.45 -11.92 23.11
N GLU A 74 -2.41 -12.01 24.43
CA GLU A 74 -3.40 -12.75 25.21
C GLU A 74 -4.81 -12.21 24.99
N GLU A 75 -4.97 -10.89 25.05
CA GLU A 75 -6.26 -10.23 24.83
C GLU A 75 -6.72 -10.41 23.37
N PHE A 76 -5.79 -10.32 22.42
CA PHE A 76 -6.08 -10.51 20.99
C PHE A 76 -6.60 -11.93 20.73
N VAL A 77 -5.91 -12.97 21.23
CA VAL A 77 -6.34 -14.36 21.08
C VAL A 77 -7.73 -14.57 21.68
N ARG A 78 -7.97 -14.01 22.88
CA ARG A 78 -9.28 -14.12 23.55
C ARG A 78 -10.38 -13.48 22.71
N THR A 79 -10.12 -12.29 22.19
CA THR A 79 -11.10 -11.55 21.36
C THR A 79 -11.39 -12.28 20.06
N LEU A 80 -10.35 -12.84 19.42
CA LEU A 80 -10.49 -13.58 18.17
C LEU A 80 -11.31 -14.87 18.37
N ALA A 81 -11.06 -15.59 19.46
CA ALA A 81 -11.83 -16.79 19.80
C ALA A 81 -13.31 -16.43 20.11
N ALA A 82 -13.52 -15.32 20.84
CA ALA A 82 -14.87 -14.84 21.13
C ALA A 82 -15.62 -14.44 19.85
N ALA A 83 -14.94 -13.81 18.89
CA ALA A 83 -15.52 -13.46 17.59
C ALA A 83 -15.96 -14.74 16.85
N GLY A 84 -15.11 -15.78 16.83
CA GLY A 84 -15.48 -17.08 16.23
C GLY A 84 -16.77 -17.64 16.82
N THR A 85 -16.88 -17.59 18.15
CA THR A 85 -18.08 -18.07 18.85
C THR A 85 -19.32 -17.21 18.51
N ALA A 86 -19.16 -15.89 18.46
CA ALA A 86 -20.26 -14.97 18.14
C ALA A 86 -20.76 -15.19 16.70
N TYR A 87 -19.84 -15.36 15.74
CA TYR A 87 -20.21 -15.66 14.34
C TYR A 87 -20.91 -17.02 14.23
N ALA A 88 -20.42 -18.06 14.94
CA ALA A 88 -21.09 -19.36 14.96
C ALA A 88 -22.52 -19.24 15.47
N GLY A 89 -22.73 -18.45 16.53
CA GLY A 89 -24.08 -18.21 17.06
C GLY A 89 -24.97 -17.47 16.07
N ALA A 90 -24.46 -16.43 15.41
CA ALA A 90 -25.20 -15.68 14.40
C ALA A 90 -25.60 -16.56 13.20
N GLU A 91 -24.66 -17.40 12.72
CA GLU A 91 -24.95 -18.33 11.60
C GLU A 91 -26.01 -19.37 11.98
N ALA A 92 -26.01 -19.85 13.22
CA ALA A 92 -27.04 -20.76 13.70
C ALA A 92 -28.43 -20.09 13.71
N VAL A 93 -28.50 -18.85 14.18
CA VAL A 93 -29.76 -18.05 14.17
C VAL A 93 -30.22 -17.78 12.74
N ASN A 94 -29.31 -17.38 11.85
CA ASN A 94 -29.63 -17.12 10.45
C ASN A 94 -30.16 -18.37 9.74
N THR A 95 -29.51 -19.52 9.98
CA THR A 95 -29.95 -20.80 9.41
C THR A 95 -31.37 -21.18 9.87
N ALA A 96 -31.63 -20.99 11.16
CA ALA A 96 -32.98 -21.26 11.71
C ALA A 96 -34.04 -20.31 11.11
N THR A 97 -33.70 -19.03 10.95
CA THR A 97 -34.59 -18.01 10.37
C THR A 97 -34.89 -18.30 8.90
N ILE A 98 -33.86 -18.64 8.11
CA ILE A 98 -33.98 -18.95 6.68
C ILE A 98 -34.84 -20.23 6.52
N SER A 99 -34.59 -21.24 7.32
CA SER A 99 -35.34 -22.51 7.29
C SER A 99 -36.82 -22.27 7.62
N GLY A 100 -37.07 -21.42 8.61
CA GLY A 100 -38.45 -21.02 8.97
C GLY A 100 -39.15 -20.27 7.84
N ALA A 101 -38.46 -19.30 7.21
CA ALA A 101 -38.97 -18.53 6.08
C ALA A 101 -39.23 -19.43 4.85
N LEU A 102 -38.29 -20.36 4.56
CA LEU A 102 -38.46 -21.29 3.44
C LEU A 102 -39.67 -22.24 3.66
N ASN A 103 -39.89 -22.70 4.89
CA ASN A 103 -41.03 -23.51 5.22
C ASN A 103 -42.36 -22.70 5.10
N ALA A 104 -42.32 -21.41 5.47
CA ALA A 104 -43.51 -20.54 5.32
C ALA A 104 -43.81 -20.22 3.85
N LEU A 105 -42.78 -20.20 2.98
CA LEU A 105 -42.92 -19.95 1.55
C LEU A 105 -43.32 -21.19 0.73
N ARG A 106 -43.10 -22.38 1.27
CA ARG A 106 -43.45 -23.64 0.56
C ARG A 106 -44.96 -23.86 0.44
N THR A 107 -45.76 -23.28 1.31
CA THR A 107 -47.23 -23.45 1.28
C THR A 107 -47.97 -22.68 0.16
N PRO A 108 -47.52 -21.50 -0.32
CA PRO A 108 -48.22 -20.81 -1.42
C PRO A 108 -47.65 -20.98 -2.83
N ILE A 109 -46.45 -21.61 -3.02
CA ILE A 109 -45.80 -21.62 -4.34
C ILE A 109 -46.31 -22.74 -5.27
N GLN A 110 -47.05 -23.68 -4.77
CA GLN A 110 -47.62 -24.74 -5.64
C GLN A 110 -48.73 -24.23 -6.59
N SER A 111 -49.09 -22.95 -6.52
CA SER A 111 -50.20 -22.42 -7.35
C SER A 111 -49.76 -21.42 -8.44
N LEU A 112 -48.45 -21.18 -8.65
CA LEU A 112 -48.00 -20.06 -9.53
C LEU A 112 -46.83 -20.42 -10.47
N LEU A 113 -46.84 -21.60 -11.08
CA LEU A 113 -45.84 -21.92 -12.10
C LEU A 113 -46.42 -22.00 -13.50
N GLY A 114 -46.27 -20.91 -14.23
CA GLY A 114 -46.58 -20.88 -15.65
C GLY A 114 -46.11 -19.61 -16.36
N GLY A 115 -45.14 -19.75 -17.24
CA GLY A 115 -44.91 -18.85 -18.36
C GLY A 115 -43.66 -17.95 -18.35
N GLY A 116 -42.87 -18.09 -19.28
CA GLY A 116 -41.62 -17.92 -19.84
C GLY A 116 -41.22 -16.60 -20.47
N ALA A 117 -39.99 -16.54 -20.85
CA ALA A 117 -39.30 -15.99 -22.04
C ALA A 117 -37.96 -15.31 -21.73
N ALA A 118 -36.98 -15.75 -22.45
CA ALA A 118 -35.59 -15.23 -22.41
C ALA A 118 -35.34 -14.32 -23.64
N SER A 119 -34.56 -13.28 -23.45
CA SER A 119 -34.03 -12.47 -24.54
C SER A 119 -32.50 -12.34 -24.44
N THR A 120 -31.83 -12.67 -25.53
CA THR A 120 -30.39 -12.54 -25.66
C THR A 120 -30.02 -11.31 -26.50
N VAL A 121 -29.07 -10.52 -26.06
CA VAL A 121 -28.50 -9.44 -26.85
C VAL A 121 -26.98 -9.64 -26.92
N ALA A 122 -26.47 -9.79 -28.13
CA ALA A 122 -25.04 -9.84 -28.40
C ALA A 122 -24.61 -8.53 -29.08
N ALA A 123 -23.57 -7.92 -28.57
CA ALA A 123 -22.95 -6.76 -29.22
C ALA A 123 -21.45 -6.95 -29.23
N GLY A 124 -20.89 -6.77 -30.43
CA GLY A 124 -19.45 -6.79 -30.61
C GLY A 124 -18.91 -5.39 -30.83
N UNK A 125 -17.86 -4.95 -30.21
CA UNK A 125 -17.26 -3.76 -30.38
C UNK A 125 -15.95 -3.94 -30.94
N ALA A 126 -15.75 -3.33 -31.77
CA ALA A 126 -14.40 -3.23 -32.32
C ALA A 126 -13.61 -2.21 -31.52
N ALA A 127 -12.43 -2.68 -31.11
CA ALA A 127 -11.60 -1.82 -30.26
C ALA A 127 -10.83 -0.75 -31.05
N UNK A 128 -11.14 0.34 -30.79
CA UNK A 128 -10.37 1.36 -31.28
C UNK A 128 -9.27 1.61 -30.38
N ALA A 129 -8.24 2.17 -30.86
CA ALA A 129 -7.16 2.64 -30.03
C ALA A 129 -7.66 3.86 -29.25
N PRO A 130 -7.53 3.85 -27.95
CA PRO A 130 -8.06 4.97 -27.15
C PRO A 130 -7.25 6.25 -27.41
N ALA A 131 -7.96 7.36 -27.46
CA ALA A 131 -7.37 8.70 -27.58
C ALA A 131 -7.21 9.29 -26.18
N ALA A 132 -6.16 10.08 -26.00
CA ALA A 132 -6.01 10.85 -24.76
C ALA A 132 -7.22 11.76 -24.55
N LEU A 133 -7.55 12.03 -23.28
CA LEU A 133 -8.70 12.87 -22.94
C LEU A 133 -8.58 14.22 -23.62
N ALA A 134 -9.65 14.62 -24.30
CA ALA A 134 -9.72 15.94 -24.92
C ALA A 134 -10.05 17.00 -23.87
N ASP A 135 -9.43 18.15 -23.96
CA ASP A 135 -9.83 19.31 -23.16
C ASP A 135 -11.14 19.89 -23.69
N PRO A 136 -12.02 20.37 -22.83
CA PRO A 136 -11.95 20.42 -21.38
C PRO A 136 -12.36 19.11 -20.68
N PHE A 137 -11.79 18.86 -19.51
CA PHE A 137 -12.11 17.67 -18.72
C PHE A 137 -12.15 17.97 -17.21
N VAL A 138 -12.76 17.06 -16.44
CA VAL A 138 -12.93 17.16 -15.00
C VAL A 138 -11.88 16.29 -14.30
N ALA A 139 -11.19 16.82 -13.29
CA ALA A 139 -10.37 16.03 -12.39
C ALA A 139 -11.22 15.64 -11.16
N LEU A 140 -11.43 14.34 -10.97
CA LEU A 140 -12.13 13.79 -9.81
C LEU A 140 -11.07 13.30 -8.82
N ILE A 141 -10.91 13.98 -7.68
CA ILE A 141 -9.74 13.87 -6.81
C ILE A 141 -10.14 13.27 -5.45
N MET A 142 -9.46 12.19 -5.06
CA MET A 142 -9.61 11.55 -3.75
C MET A 142 -8.37 11.78 -2.89
N GLY A 143 -8.53 11.74 -1.58
CA GLY A 143 -7.42 11.88 -0.63
C GLY A 143 -6.74 10.56 -0.30
N GLY A 144 -5.72 10.62 0.53
CA GLY A 144 -5.06 9.44 1.11
C GLY A 144 -5.64 9.09 2.48
N SER A 145 -5.07 8.06 3.11
CA SER A 145 -5.49 7.62 4.46
C SER A 145 -5.50 8.80 5.43
N GLY A 146 -6.61 8.97 6.12
CA GLY A 146 -6.81 10.08 7.06
C GLY A 146 -7.34 11.36 6.43
N THR A 147 -7.51 11.40 5.09
CA THR A 147 -8.05 12.58 4.38
C THR A 147 -9.32 12.19 3.60
N PRO A 148 -10.40 11.83 4.30
CA PRO A 148 -11.63 11.38 3.63
C PRO A 148 -12.37 12.49 2.88
N ILE A 149 -12.07 13.74 3.18
CA ILE A 149 -12.67 14.90 2.53
C ILE A 149 -11.51 15.79 2.01
N PRO A 150 -11.13 15.64 0.74
CA PRO A 150 -10.01 16.42 0.20
C PRO A 150 -10.30 17.93 0.30
N PRO A 151 -9.47 18.70 1.02
CA PRO A 151 -9.70 20.15 1.13
C PRO A 151 -9.26 20.89 -0.14
N PRO A 152 -9.75 22.13 -0.35
CA PRO A 152 -9.48 22.85 -1.61
C PRO A 152 -8.02 23.11 -1.92
N ASP A 153 -7.18 23.31 -0.92
CA ASP A 153 -5.73 23.49 -1.10
C ASP A 153 -5.11 22.19 -1.64
N TYR A 154 -5.43 21.06 -1.03
CA TYR A 154 -4.95 19.77 -1.51
C TYR A 154 -5.31 19.52 -2.98
N LEU A 155 -6.54 19.91 -3.41
CA LEU A 155 -6.93 19.75 -4.81
C LEU A 155 -5.99 20.53 -5.74
N GLN A 156 -5.57 21.73 -5.33
CA GLN A 156 -4.64 22.54 -6.11
C GLN A 156 -3.23 21.97 -6.09
N ASP A 157 -2.81 21.45 -4.94
CA ASP A 157 -1.46 20.91 -4.76
C ASP A 157 -1.23 19.66 -5.62
N VAL A 158 -2.25 18.81 -5.79
CA VAL A 158 -2.08 17.58 -6.59
C VAL A 158 -2.47 17.76 -8.07
N ALA A 159 -3.12 18.86 -8.44
CA ALA A 159 -3.52 19.09 -9.83
C ALA A 159 -2.35 19.06 -10.82
N PRO A 160 -1.13 19.54 -10.48
CA PRO A 160 0.00 19.50 -11.42
C PRO A 160 0.41 18.11 -11.91
N TYR A 161 0.02 17.04 -11.19
CA TYR A 161 0.29 15.66 -11.60
C TYR A 161 -0.62 15.20 -12.74
N ILE A 162 -1.74 15.90 -12.98
CA ILE A 162 -2.73 15.48 -13.99
C ILE A 162 -2.33 16.03 -15.34
N PRO A 163 -2.07 15.20 -16.36
CA PRO A 163 -1.72 15.71 -17.69
C PRO A 163 -2.86 16.54 -18.28
N GLY A 164 -2.50 17.59 -18.96
CA GLY A 164 -3.47 18.55 -19.49
C GLY A 164 -3.86 19.58 -18.44
N MET A 165 -4.90 20.30 -18.68
CA MET A 165 -5.37 21.33 -17.76
C MET A 165 -6.85 21.07 -17.47
N PRO A 166 -7.17 20.40 -16.36
CA PRO A 166 -8.57 20.19 -16.02
C PRO A 166 -9.31 21.51 -15.85
N THR A 167 -10.52 21.59 -16.39
CA THR A 167 -11.34 22.79 -16.27
C THR A 167 -12.04 22.88 -14.92
N GLN A 168 -12.08 21.76 -14.20
CA GLN A 168 -12.73 21.69 -12.90
C GLN A 168 -12.05 20.62 -12.02
N LEU A 169 -11.78 20.97 -10.76
CA LEU A 169 -11.27 20.06 -9.74
C LEU A 169 -12.42 19.73 -8.79
N LEU A 170 -12.80 18.45 -8.70
CA LEU A 170 -13.90 17.99 -7.86
C LEU A 170 -13.39 17.03 -6.80
N PRO A 171 -13.63 17.31 -5.52
CA PRO A 171 -13.30 16.32 -4.49
C PRO A 171 -14.29 15.16 -4.50
N LEU A 172 -13.79 13.94 -4.35
CA LEU A 172 -14.64 12.79 -4.09
C LEU A 172 -14.36 12.31 -2.66
N ASN A 173 -15.39 12.33 -1.83
CA ASN A 173 -15.27 11.91 -0.45
C ASN A 173 -15.32 10.39 -0.36
N THR A 174 -14.24 9.78 0.13
CA THR A 174 -14.09 8.34 0.34
C THR A 174 -13.68 8.09 1.80
N PRO A 175 -13.89 6.89 2.37
CA PRO A 175 -13.66 6.72 3.81
C PRO A 175 -12.21 6.96 4.27
N GLU A 176 -11.22 6.50 3.52
CA GLU A 176 -9.78 6.67 3.76
C GLU A 176 -9.35 6.21 5.17
N GLY A 177 -10.06 5.22 5.73
CA GLY A 177 -9.73 4.64 7.03
C GLY A 177 -8.59 3.63 6.92
N LEU A 178 -7.72 3.64 7.95
CA LEU A 178 -6.61 2.70 8.07
C LEU A 178 -6.42 2.38 9.56
N TYR A 179 -7.42 1.68 10.13
CA TYR A 179 -7.35 1.27 11.54
C TYR A 179 -6.11 0.41 11.81
N PRO A 180 -5.37 0.62 12.90
CA PRO A 180 -5.58 1.67 13.92
C PRO A 180 -4.78 2.97 13.67
N LEU A 181 -4.11 3.08 12.51
CA LEU A 181 -3.16 4.17 12.24
C LEU A 181 -3.84 5.52 12.09
N THR A 182 -5.02 5.56 11.43
CA THR A 182 -5.77 6.82 11.29
C THR A 182 -6.59 7.13 12.54
N ALA A 183 -7.26 6.14 13.13
CA ALA A 183 -7.94 6.28 14.44
C ALA A 183 -8.39 4.91 14.95
N ILE A 184 -8.58 4.79 16.28
CA ILE A 184 -9.03 3.53 16.91
C ILE A 184 -10.45 3.12 16.49
N LYS A 185 -11.27 4.08 16.06
CA LYS A 185 -12.65 3.81 15.61
C LYS A 185 -12.80 3.84 14.09
N ASP A 186 -11.69 3.86 13.39
CA ASP A 186 -11.72 3.96 11.93
C ASP A 186 -11.94 2.59 11.27
N LEU A 187 -12.24 2.60 9.97
CA LEU A 187 -12.41 1.36 9.20
C LEU A 187 -11.06 0.67 8.98
N PRO A 188 -11.03 -0.66 9.00
CA PRO A 188 -9.87 -1.40 8.47
C PRO A 188 -9.67 -1.09 6.99
N LEU A 189 -8.42 -1.21 6.52
CA LEU A 189 -8.06 -0.86 5.15
C LEU A 189 -8.97 -1.52 4.10
N ASN A 190 -9.16 -2.83 4.20
CA ASN A 190 -9.94 -3.56 3.18
C ASN A 190 -11.41 -3.10 3.13
N THR A 191 -12.01 -2.79 4.28
CA THR A 191 -13.40 -2.28 4.33
C THR A 191 -13.46 -0.87 3.76
N SER A 192 -12.51 -0.02 4.14
CA SER A 192 -12.41 1.36 3.64
C SER A 192 -12.25 1.37 2.12
N VAL A 193 -11.33 0.56 1.60
CA VAL A 193 -11.06 0.44 0.16
C VAL A 193 -12.30 -0.09 -0.58
N ALA A 194 -12.96 -1.15 -0.06
CA ALA A 194 -14.15 -1.70 -0.72
C ALA A 194 -15.28 -0.66 -0.82
N ASN A 195 -15.48 0.13 0.23
CA ASN A 195 -16.48 1.21 0.22
C ASN A 195 -16.04 2.31 -0.77
N GLY A 196 -14.74 2.66 -0.78
CA GLY A 196 -14.19 3.65 -1.71
C GLY A 196 -14.44 3.27 -3.17
N VAL A 197 -14.24 1.99 -3.51
CA VAL A 197 -14.49 1.49 -4.89
C VAL A 197 -15.97 1.69 -5.27
N GLN A 198 -16.91 1.36 -4.38
CA GLN A 198 -18.33 1.55 -4.65
C GLN A 198 -18.69 3.03 -4.84
N ILE A 199 -18.09 3.91 -4.03
CA ILE A 199 -18.30 5.35 -4.12
C ILE A 199 -17.77 5.88 -5.45
N LEU A 200 -16.55 5.44 -5.84
CA LEU A 200 -15.94 5.85 -7.11
C LEU A 200 -16.77 5.36 -8.31
N ASP A 201 -17.18 4.09 -8.32
CA ASP A 201 -18.02 3.55 -9.38
C ASP A 201 -19.29 4.37 -9.55
N ASN A 202 -19.97 4.68 -8.43
CA ASN A 202 -21.20 5.48 -8.45
C ASN A 202 -20.93 6.92 -8.93
N ALA A 203 -19.80 7.52 -8.56
CA ALA A 203 -19.44 8.88 -8.99
C ALA A 203 -19.13 8.94 -10.50
N LEU A 204 -18.65 7.84 -11.06
CA LEU A 204 -18.35 7.75 -12.50
C LEU A 204 -19.59 7.32 -13.31
N PHE A 205 -20.27 6.26 -12.88
CA PHE A 205 -21.25 5.54 -13.70
C PHE A 205 -22.67 5.47 -13.10
N GLY A 206 -22.89 6.01 -11.91
CA GLY A 206 -24.22 6.09 -11.32
C GLY A 206 -25.17 6.99 -12.14
N PRO A 207 -26.44 7.09 -11.74
CA PRO A 207 -27.42 7.92 -12.50
C PRO A 207 -27.04 9.39 -12.63
N GLN A 208 -26.21 9.91 -11.74
CA GLN A 208 -25.64 11.27 -11.80
C GLN A 208 -24.12 11.23 -11.94
N GLY A 209 -23.60 10.10 -12.39
CA GLY A 209 -22.14 9.91 -12.55
C GLY A 209 -21.58 10.76 -13.68
N LEU A 210 -20.32 11.17 -13.49
CA LEU A 210 -19.67 12.11 -14.42
C LEU A 210 -19.60 11.56 -15.85
N ILE A 211 -19.23 10.29 -16.00
CA ILE A 211 -19.16 9.63 -17.32
C ILE A 211 -20.57 9.47 -17.90
N THR A 212 -21.55 9.08 -17.07
CA THR A 212 -22.95 8.95 -17.49
C THR A 212 -23.50 10.28 -18.03
N LEU A 213 -23.05 11.40 -17.46
CA LEU A 213 -23.44 12.75 -17.89
C LEU A 213 -22.62 13.26 -19.09
N GLY A 214 -21.70 12.46 -19.62
CA GLY A 214 -20.95 12.79 -20.82
C GLY A 214 -19.67 13.59 -20.60
N ASN A 215 -19.15 13.63 -19.37
CA ASN A 215 -17.89 14.35 -19.09
C ASN A 215 -16.68 13.49 -19.46
N ASN A 216 -15.57 14.17 -19.78
CA ASN A 216 -14.25 13.57 -19.78
C ASN A 216 -13.70 13.67 -18.36
N VAL A 217 -13.16 12.59 -17.81
CA VAL A 217 -12.78 12.52 -16.39
C VAL A 217 -11.37 11.95 -16.23
N ASN A 218 -10.52 12.62 -15.46
CA ASN A 218 -9.30 12.02 -14.93
C ASN A 218 -9.52 11.78 -13.43
N VAL A 219 -9.40 10.53 -12.99
CA VAL A 219 -9.49 10.16 -11.58
C VAL A 219 -8.10 10.23 -10.97
N LEU A 220 -7.92 11.10 -9.96
CA LEU A 220 -6.68 11.13 -9.21
C LEU A 220 -6.86 10.42 -7.87
N GLY A 221 -6.03 9.39 -7.65
CA GLY A 221 -5.94 8.67 -6.38
C GLY A 221 -4.56 8.80 -5.76
N TYR A 222 -4.51 9.06 -4.45
CA TYR A 222 -3.25 9.13 -3.71
C TYR A 222 -3.27 8.12 -2.56
N SER A 223 -2.19 7.34 -2.42
CA SER A 223 -2.04 6.39 -1.31
C SER A 223 -3.20 5.39 -1.31
N GLN A 224 -4.07 5.39 -0.29
CA GLN A 224 -5.21 4.46 -0.22
C GLN A 224 -6.17 4.62 -1.40
N SER A 225 -6.46 5.85 -1.82
CA SER A 225 -7.35 6.01 -2.97
C SER A 225 -6.70 5.64 -4.30
N ALA A 226 -5.36 5.55 -4.38
CA ALA A 226 -4.71 4.92 -5.53
C ALA A 226 -5.00 3.42 -5.56
N VAL A 227 -5.15 2.76 -4.38
CA VAL A 227 -5.61 1.37 -4.29
C VAL A 227 -7.07 1.27 -4.77
N VAL A 228 -7.93 2.19 -4.31
CA VAL A 228 -9.34 2.28 -4.76
C VAL A 228 -9.40 2.38 -6.29
N SER A 229 -8.64 3.31 -6.88
CA SER A 229 -8.59 3.51 -8.33
C SER A 229 -8.08 2.26 -9.06
N SER A 230 -7.04 1.61 -8.51
CA SER A 230 -6.47 0.40 -9.11
C SER A 230 -7.48 -0.76 -9.14
N LEU A 231 -8.27 -0.91 -8.07
CA LEU A 231 -9.30 -1.94 -8.02
C LEU A 231 -10.47 -1.60 -8.94
N GLU A 232 -10.83 -0.33 -9.04
CA GLU A 232 -11.86 0.11 -9.99
C GLU A 232 -11.40 -0.14 -11.43
N MET A 233 -10.15 0.17 -11.78
CA MET A 233 -9.59 -0.16 -13.08
C MET A 233 -9.70 -1.67 -13.37
N ARG A 234 -9.49 -2.51 -12.35
CA ARG A 234 -9.63 -3.97 -12.48
C ARG A 234 -11.08 -4.39 -12.73
N ASN A 235 -12.03 -3.78 -12.02
CA ASN A 235 -13.46 -4.01 -12.24
C ASN A 235 -13.89 -3.62 -13.65
N LEU A 236 -13.46 -2.44 -14.08
CA LEU A 236 -13.76 -1.92 -15.41
C LEU A 236 -13.13 -2.79 -16.50
N GLN A 237 -11.91 -3.30 -16.28
CA GLN A 237 -11.26 -4.22 -17.21
C GLN A 237 -12.07 -5.51 -17.37
N ALA A 238 -12.63 -6.03 -16.26
CA ALA A 238 -13.48 -7.22 -16.30
C ALA A 238 -14.78 -6.97 -17.07
N LEU A 239 -15.22 -5.71 -17.19
CA LEU A 239 -16.38 -5.29 -17.97
C LEU A 239 -16.03 -4.94 -19.43
N GLY A 240 -14.78 -5.15 -19.86
CA GLY A 240 -14.33 -4.86 -21.22
C GLY A 240 -13.84 -3.43 -21.41
N SER A 241 -13.46 -2.76 -20.36
CA SER A 241 -12.89 -1.39 -20.34
C SER A 241 -13.79 -0.37 -21.07
N PRO A 242 -14.98 -0.10 -20.54
CA PRO A 242 -15.87 0.88 -21.16
C PRO A 242 -15.33 2.30 -21.02
N ASN A 243 -15.69 3.18 -21.98
CA ASN A 243 -15.41 4.62 -21.92
C ASN A 243 -13.90 5.00 -21.88
N THR A 244 -13.08 4.23 -22.55
CA THR A 244 -11.62 4.51 -22.59
C THR A 244 -11.29 5.88 -23.20
N ASP A 245 -12.17 6.43 -24.02
CA ASP A 245 -11.97 7.75 -24.63
C ASP A 245 -12.30 8.91 -23.67
N ASN A 246 -12.98 8.62 -22.55
CA ASN A 246 -13.49 9.64 -21.66
C ASN A 246 -12.98 9.49 -20.22
N LEU A 247 -12.19 8.45 -19.93
CA LEU A 247 -11.74 8.14 -18.56
C LEU A 247 -10.24 7.86 -18.55
N ALA A 248 -9.53 8.54 -17.68
CA ALA A 248 -8.10 8.36 -17.43
C ALA A 248 -7.83 8.33 -15.92
N PHE A 249 -6.63 7.87 -15.53
CA PHE A 249 -6.25 7.75 -14.14
C PHE A 249 -4.88 8.34 -13.88
N THR A 250 -4.74 9.04 -12.73
CA THR A 250 -3.48 9.55 -12.21
C THR A 250 -3.31 9.01 -10.79
N LEU A 251 -2.23 8.27 -10.52
CA LEU A 251 -2.01 7.60 -9.23
C LEU A 251 -0.73 8.10 -8.59
N LEU A 252 -0.83 8.54 -7.34
CA LEU A 252 0.29 9.05 -6.55
C LEU A 252 0.54 8.11 -5.36
N GLY A 253 1.80 7.77 -5.11
CA GLY A 253 2.17 6.98 -3.95
C GLY A 253 1.41 5.66 -3.83
N ASN A 254 1.26 4.94 -4.92
CA ASN A 254 0.33 3.82 -5.08
C ASN A 254 0.89 2.54 -4.44
N PRO A 255 0.29 2.03 -3.34
CA PRO A 255 0.74 0.75 -2.75
C PRO A 255 0.57 -0.45 -3.69
N MET A 256 -0.23 -0.31 -4.75
CA MET A 256 -0.39 -1.33 -5.80
C MET A 256 0.48 -1.04 -7.04
N ALA A 257 1.49 -0.15 -6.95
CA ALA A 257 2.45 0.05 -8.06
C ALA A 257 2.99 -1.32 -8.49
N PRO A 258 2.89 -1.71 -9.78
CA PRO A 258 3.22 -3.10 -10.14
C PRO A 258 4.65 -3.48 -9.79
N ASN A 259 5.61 -2.60 -10.03
CA ASN A 259 7.02 -2.87 -9.74
C ASN A 259 7.54 -1.94 -8.64
N GLY A 260 7.02 -2.09 -7.43
CA GLY A 260 7.45 -1.27 -6.29
C GLY A 260 6.48 -1.31 -5.13
N GLY A 261 5.19 -1.34 -5.41
CA GLY A 261 4.18 -1.22 -4.36
C GLY A 261 4.21 -2.35 -3.33
N LEU A 262 4.08 -1.98 -2.07
CA LEU A 262 4.08 -2.95 -0.96
C LEU A 262 3.02 -4.05 -1.17
N LEU A 263 1.82 -3.67 -1.62
CA LEU A 263 0.73 -4.64 -1.86
C LEU A 263 0.99 -5.51 -3.09
N SER A 264 1.93 -5.10 -3.96
CA SER A 264 2.35 -5.88 -5.14
C SER A 264 3.49 -6.85 -4.82
N ARG A 265 4.26 -6.58 -3.73
CA ARG A 265 5.37 -7.45 -3.34
C ARG A 265 4.90 -8.80 -2.80
N PHE A 266 3.72 -8.86 -2.18
CA PHE A 266 3.19 -10.08 -1.54
C PHE A 266 1.80 -10.41 -2.07
N PRO A 267 1.61 -10.56 -3.40
CA PRO A 267 0.28 -10.68 -3.98
C PRO A 267 -0.47 -11.90 -3.44
N GLY A 268 -1.70 -11.69 -3.01
CA GLY A 268 -2.57 -12.73 -2.48
C GLY A 268 -2.41 -13.00 -0.99
N LEU A 269 -1.43 -12.36 -0.33
CA LEU A 269 -1.36 -12.42 1.13
C LEU A 269 -2.56 -11.66 1.72
N SER A 270 -3.18 -12.23 2.73
CA SER A 270 -4.25 -11.57 3.46
C SER A 270 -4.00 -11.70 4.96
N LEU A 271 -4.15 -10.60 5.67
CA LEU A 271 -4.01 -10.52 7.12
C LEU A 271 -5.35 -10.03 7.69
N PRO A 272 -6.36 -10.92 7.76
CA PRO A 272 -7.73 -10.49 8.10
C PRO A 272 -7.85 -9.83 9.48
N ALA A 273 -7.00 -10.23 10.43
CA ALA A 273 -6.99 -9.63 11.76
C ALA A 273 -6.65 -8.13 11.74
N LEU A 274 -5.93 -7.70 10.69
CA LEU A 274 -5.57 -6.29 10.49
C LEU A 274 -6.45 -5.62 9.43
N GLY A 275 -7.35 -6.38 8.79
CA GLY A 275 -8.12 -5.89 7.66
C GLY A 275 -7.23 -5.49 6.49
N LEU A 276 -6.13 -6.22 6.28
CA LEU A 276 -5.12 -5.88 5.28
C LEU A 276 -5.03 -6.98 4.23
N ASP A 277 -5.37 -6.64 3.00
CA ASP A 277 -5.27 -7.53 1.85
C ASP A 277 -4.25 -7.00 0.86
N PHE A 278 -3.37 -7.89 0.37
CA PHE A 278 -2.34 -7.57 -0.61
C PHE A 278 -2.90 -7.87 -2.00
N TYR A 279 -3.49 -6.86 -2.60
CA TYR A 279 -4.28 -6.98 -3.82
C TYR A 279 -3.47 -7.28 -5.08
N GLY A 280 -2.12 -7.22 -5.01
CA GLY A 280 -1.26 -7.33 -6.18
C GLY A 280 -1.11 -6.00 -6.90
N GLY A 281 -0.66 -6.03 -8.16
CA GLY A 281 -0.37 -4.81 -8.91
C GLY A 281 -1.60 -4.19 -9.58
N THR A 282 -1.56 -2.87 -9.77
CA THR A 282 -2.48 -2.14 -10.64
C THR A 282 -2.48 -2.78 -12.03
N PRO A 283 -3.63 -3.03 -12.65
CA PRO A 283 -3.62 -3.60 -13.99
C PRO A 283 -3.04 -2.61 -15.01
N SER A 284 -2.16 -3.09 -15.89
CA SER A 284 -1.39 -2.23 -16.80
C SER A 284 -1.93 -2.18 -18.22
N ASN A 285 -2.79 -3.13 -18.62
CA ASN A 285 -3.34 -3.22 -19.98
C ASN A 285 -4.86 -3.10 -19.95
N THR A 286 -5.36 -2.01 -19.36
CA THR A 286 -6.78 -1.77 -19.21
C THR A 286 -7.41 -1.01 -20.38
N GLY A 287 -6.58 -0.38 -21.22
CA GLY A 287 -7.07 0.51 -22.26
C GLY A 287 -7.25 1.96 -21.81
N TYR A 288 -7.15 2.22 -20.51
CA TYR A 288 -7.22 3.60 -19.98
C TYR A 288 -5.84 4.23 -19.96
N GLU A 289 -5.78 5.53 -20.19
CA GLU A 289 -4.56 6.29 -19.93
C GLU A 289 -4.29 6.26 -18.42
N LEU A 290 -3.06 5.90 -18.05
CA LEU A 290 -2.63 5.83 -16.64
C LEU A 290 -1.32 6.60 -16.50
N ASN A 291 -1.28 7.54 -15.56
CA ASN A 291 -0.06 8.25 -15.18
C ASN A 291 0.20 7.96 -13.70
N GLN A 292 1.28 7.24 -13.40
CA GLN A 292 1.60 6.84 -12.04
C GLN A 292 2.92 7.46 -11.60
N TYR A 293 2.90 8.12 -10.45
CA TYR A 293 4.06 8.80 -9.87
C TYR A 293 4.43 8.14 -8.53
N THR A 294 5.71 7.85 -8.38
CA THR A 294 6.26 7.20 -7.19
C THR A 294 7.44 8.01 -6.69
N LEU A 295 7.47 8.33 -5.39
CA LEU A 295 8.65 8.93 -4.75
C LEU A 295 9.64 7.83 -4.39
N LEU A 296 10.92 8.08 -4.67
CA LEU A 296 12.02 7.16 -4.32
C LEU A 296 11.99 6.85 -2.82
N TYR A 297 12.10 5.59 -2.46
CA TYR A 297 12.07 5.09 -1.07
C TYR A 297 10.74 5.28 -0.34
N ASP A 298 9.66 5.70 -1.01
CA ASP A 298 8.32 5.69 -0.42
C ASP A 298 7.94 4.25 -0.07
N GLY A 299 7.94 3.89 1.20
CA GLY A 299 7.77 2.49 1.61
C GLY A 299 6.42 1.87 1.28
N TYR A 300 5.41 2.67 0.90
CA TYR A 300 4.16 2.10 0.37
C TYR A 300 4.22 1.87 -1.14
N ALA A 301 4.84 2.77 -1.91
CA ALA A 301 4.82 2.71 -3.37
C ALA A 301 6.14 2.22 -3.99
N ASP A 302 7.24 2.26 -3.22
CA ASP A 302 8.58 1.81 -3.62
C ASP A 302 9.21 0.97 -2.50
N PHE A 303 8.63 -0.20 -2.26
CA PHE A 303 9.11 -1.16 -1.25
C PHE A 303 10.21 -2.05 -1.84
N PRO A 304 11.25 -2.39 -1.06
CA PRO A 304 12.34 -3.25 -1.55
C PRO A 304 11.86 -4.58 -2.15
N GLN A 305 12.50 -5.01 -3.22
CA GLN A 305 12.21 -6.30 -3.85
C GLN A 305 12.81 -7.47 -3.06
N TYR A 306 13.88 -7.22 -2.28
CA TYR A 306 14.65 -8.26 -1.57
C TYR A 306 14.64 -7.98 -0.07
N PRO A 307 13.54 -8.35 0.63
CA PRO A 307 13.35 -7.99 2.05
C PRO A 307 14.26 -8.76 3.03
N LEU A 308 15.17 -9.61 2.56
CA LEU A 308 16.27 -10.10 3.40
C LEU A 308 17.31 -9.00 3.66
N ASN A 309 17.26 -7.89 2.90
CA ASN A 309 18.08 -6.71 3.17
C ASN A 309 17.31 -5.83 4.19
N LEU A 310 17.46 -6.16 5.47
CA LEU A 310 16.76 -5.44 6.56
C LEU A 310 17.05 -3.93 6.56
N LEU A 311 18.22 -3.54 6.05
CA LEU A 311 18.58 -2.12 5.97
C LEU A 311 17.70 -1.38 4.97
N ALA A 312 17.41 -2.02 3.82
CA ALA A 312 16.47 -1.47 2.82
C ALA A 312 15.05 -1.41 3.39
N ASP A 313 14.63 -2.46 4.12
CA ASP A 313 13.30 -2.46 4.76
C ASP A 313 13.18 -1.33 5.79
N LEU A 314 14.19 -1.14 6.63
CA LEU A 314 14.19 -0.05 7.61
C LEU A 314 14.15 1.31 6.91
N ASN A 315 14.86 1.45 5.78
CA ASN A 315 14.81 2.68 4.99
C ASN A 315 13.41 2.90 4.39
N ALA A 316 12.76 1.84 3.90
CA ALA A 316 11.40 1.93 3.37
C ALA A 316 10.39 2.30 4.48
N PHE A 317 10.53 1.73 5.69
CA PHE A 317 9.70 2.12 6.82
C PHE A 317 9.92 3.58 7.21
N ALA A 318 11.17 4.06 7.16
CA ALA A 318 11.44 5.49 7.34
C ALA A 318 10.80 6.31 6.21
N GLY A 319 10.81 5.79 4.98
CA GLY A 319 10.17 6.43 3.82
C GLY A 319 8.67 6.58 3.97
N ILE A 320 8.00 5.62 4.64
CA ILE A 320 6.58 5.76 4.97
C ILE A 320 6.36 7.03 5.82
N GLN A 321 7.27 7.29 6.75
CA GLN A 321 7.13 8.41 7.68
C GLN A 321 7.61 9.75 7.10
N PHE A 322 8.68 9.75 6.31
CA PHE A 322 9.38 10.97 5.92
C PHE A 322 9.26 11.33 4.43
N VAL A 323 8.68 10.43 3.60
CA VAL A 323 8.62 10.63 2.15
C VAL A 323 7.19 10.50 1.62
N HIS A 324 6.43 9.50 2.13
CA HIS A 324 5.11 9.19 1.58
C HIS A 324 4.14 10.37 1.62
N GLY A 325 4.32 11.29 2.57
CA GLY A 325 3.46 12.47 2.71
C GLY A 325 3.75 13.60 1.74
N ASP A 326 4.87 13.56 1.01
CA ASP A 326 5.41 14.71 0.30
C ASP A 326 4.78 14.96 -1.08
N TYR A 327 3.92 14.05 -1.61
CA TYR A 327 3.35 14.22 -2.96
C TYR A 327 2.63 15.57 -3.14
N PRO A 328 1.79 16.03 -2.20
CA PRO A 328 1.13 17.33 -2.38
C PRO A 328 2.09 18.54 -2.35
N ASP A 329 3.28 18.36 -1.78
CA ASP A 329 4.27 19.42 -1.67
C ASP A 329 5.17 19.54 -2.91
N LEU A 330 4.96 18.67 -3.92
CA LEU A 330 5.83 18.59 -5.10
C LEU A 330 5.05 18.84 -6.39
N ASP A 331 5.58 19.71 -7.25
CA ASP A 331 5.08 19.87 -8.62
C ASP A 331 6.00 19.10 -9.57
N PRO A 332 5.52 18.02 -10.22
CA PRO A 332 6.37 17.22 -11.10
C PRO A 332 6.91 18.00 -12.30
N ASN A 333 6.31 19.16 -12.61
CA ASN A 333 6.76 20.04 -13.70
C ASN A 333 7.80 21.05 -13.22
N ASN A 334 8.01 21.17 -11.90
CA ASN A 334 8.93 22.16 -11.31
C ASN A 334 9.48 21.63 -9.97
N LEU A 335 10.20 20.53 -10.03
CA LEU A 335 10.72 19.86 -8.82
C LEU A 335 11.82 20.69 -8.15
N PRO A 336 11.92 20.64 -6.81
CA PRO A 336 13.00 21.30 -6.07
C PRO A 336 14.38 20.75 -6.42
N ALA A 337 15.41 21.53 -6.13
CA ALA A 337 16.80 21.10 -6.36
C ALA A 337 17.10 19.77 -5.64
N GLY A 338 17.71 18.84 -6.36
CA GLY A 338 18.02 17.50 -5.86
C GLY A 338 16.99 16.44 -6.22
N TYR A 339 15.77 16.84 -6.54
CA TYR A 339 14.74 15.91 -7.06
C TYR A 339 14.84 15.85 -8.59
N ASN A 340 14.52 14.70 -9.17
CA ASN A 340 14.44 14.55 -10.63
C ASN A 340 13.26 13.65 -10.99
N LEU A 341 12.60 13.95 -12.09
CA LEU A 341 11.53 13.10 -12.63
C LEU A 341 12.16 12.13 -13.65
N VAL A 342 12.03 10.84 -13.40
CA VAL A 342 12.56 9.77 -14.25
C VAL A 342 11.41 8.95 -14.80
N GLN A 343 11.24 8.92 -16.10
CA GLN A 343 10.26 8.02 -16.73
C GLN A 343 10.80 6.60 -16.71
N LEU A 344 10.02 5.67 -16.17
CA LEU A 344 10.46 4.27 -16.00
C LEU A 344 10.14 3.45 -17.25
N PRO A 345 10.96 2.41 -17.55
CA PRO A 345 10.70 1.56 -18.70
C PRO A 345 9.43 0.73 -18.52
N VAL A 346 8.71 0.51 -19.62
CA VAL A 346 7.52 -0.34 -19.67
C VAL A 346 7.77 -1.55 -20.57
N SER A 347 7.01 -2.62 -20.35
CA SER A 347 7.17 -3.87 -21.10
C SER A 347 6.77 -3.71 -22.57
N PRO A 348 7.30 -4.57 -23.45
CA PRO A 348 6.90 -4.52 -24.88
C PRO A 348 5.41 -4.76 -25.12
N GLY A 349 4.70 -5.31 -24.13
CA GLY A 349 3.26 -5.51 -24.19
C GLY A 349 2.43 -4.31 -23.77
N ASN A 350 3.06 -3.25 -23.25
CA ASN A 350 2.37 -2.02 -22.89
C ASN A 350 1.86 -1.34 -24.17
N ASN A 351 0.60 -0.93 -24.14
CA ASN A 351 -0.06 -0.32 -25.30
C ASN A 351 0.24 1.18 -25.45
N GLY A 352 1.17 1.71 -24.66
CA GLY A 352 1.56 3.12 -24.70
C GLY A 352 0.68 4.04 -23.87
N LEU A 353 -0.29 3.49 -23.16
CA LEU A 353 -1.21 4.28 -22.33
C LEU A 353 -0.77 4.35 -20.86
N GLY A 354 0.07 3.41 -20.43
CA GLY A 354 0.61 3.40 -19.07
C GLY A 354 1.95 4.13 -19.00
N ASN A 355 1.98 5.23 -18.27
CA ASN A 355 3.17 6.05 -18.02
C ASN A 355 3.53 5.94 -16.53
N TYR A 356 4.78 5.65 -16.24
CA TYR A 356 5.26 5.43 -14.86
C TYR A 356 6.46 6.33 -14.62
N TYR A 357 6.42 7.07 -13.53
CA TYR A 357 7.44 8.04 -13.19
C TYR A 357 7.96 7.80 -11.78
N MET A 358 9.29 7.89 -11.63
CA MET A 358 9.96 7.92 -10.33
C MET A 358 10.43 9.35 -10.08
N ILE A 359 10.03 9.93 -8.94
CA ILE A 359 10.56 11.21 -8.48
C ILE A 359 11.67 10.86 -7.49
N THR A 360 12.93 11.16 -7.84
CA THR A 360 14.06 10.80 -6.99
C THR A 360 14.14 11.71 -5.75
N TYR A 361 14.45 11.10 -4.62
CA TYR A 361 14.57 11.76 -3.33
C TYR A 361 16.05 12.03 -3.04
N PRO A 362 16.42 13.24 -2.59
CA PRO A 362 17.83 13.58 -2.35
C PRO A 362 18.30 13.13 -0.96
N GLY A 363 18.49 11.85 -0.75
CA GLY A 363 18.98 11.31 0.51
C GLY A 363 18.34 9.98 0.87
N LEU A 364 18.62 9.54 2.09
CA LEU A 364 18.04 8.30 2.63
C LEU A 364 17.09 8.62 3.79
N PRO A 365 15.80 8.25 3.67
CA PRO A 365 14.85 8.46 4.77
C PRO A 365 15.31 7.95 6.14
N ILE A 366 16.03 6.83 6.18
CA ILE A 366 16.55 6.27 7.44
C ILE A 366 17.50 7.24 8.17
N LEU A 367 18.10 8.19 7.46
CA LEU A 367 18.99 9.18 8.05
C LEU A 367 18.28 10.44 8.56
N GLU A 368 16.99 10.63 8.29
CA GLU A 368 16.25 11.82 8.71
C GLU A 368 16.28 12.04 10.23
N PRO A 369 16.10 10.99 11.08
CA PRO A 369 16.26 11.21 12.53
C PRO A 369 17.65 11.66 12.94
N LEU A 370 18.68 11.18 12.24
CA LEU A 370 20.07 11.62 12.50
C LEU A 370 20.24 13.09 12.07
N ARG A 371 19.74 13.44 10.87
CA ARG A 371 19.82 14.81 10.36
C ARG A 371 19.12 15.82 11.26
N ALA A 372 18.09 15.39 12.00
CA ALA A 372 17.35 16.24 12.93
C ALA A 372 18.19 16.65 14.18
N ILE A 373 19.37 16.03 14.41
CA ILE A 373 20.21 16.39 15.55
C ILE A 373 20.98 17.67 15.21
N PRO A 374 20.78 18.76 15.99
CA PRO A 374 21.44 20.04 15.68
C PRO A 374 22.96 19.94 15.65
N VAL A 375 23.57 20.64 14.72
CA VAL A 375 25.01 20.84 14.55
C VAL A 375 25.76 19.61 14.02
N ILE A 376 25.59 18.44 14.65
CA ILE A 376 26.37 17.24 14.30
C ILE A 376 25.64 16.28 13.36
N GLY A 377 24.30 16.40 13.27
CA GLY A 377 23.48 15.44 12.54
C GLY A 377 23.81 15.38 11.05
N ASN A 378 23.77 16.52 10.37
CA ASN A 378 24.07 16.57 8.93
C ASN A 378 25.50 16.07 8.61
N PRO A 379 26.57 16.57 9.27
CA PRO A 379 27.91 16.02 9.00
C PRO A 379 28.03 14.51 9.19
N LEU A 380 27.37 13.96 10.22
CA LEU A 380 27.43 12.52 10.45
C LEU A 380 26.61 11.74 9.41
N ALA A 381 25.44 12.24 9.06
CA ALA A 381 24.61 11.64 8.01
C ALA A 381 25.37 11.63 6.67
N ASP A 382 25.95 12.78 6.28
CA ASP A 382 26.70 12.92 5.03
C ASP A 382 27.92 11.99 4.97
N LEU A 383 28.54 11.74 6.13
CA LEU A 383 29.69 10.82 6.21
C LEU A 383 29.30 9.38 5.91
N VAL A 384 28.16 8.92 6.42
CA VAL A 384 27.75 7.51 6.28
C VAL A 384 26.88 7.25 5.05
N GLU A 385 26.20 8.26 4.54
CA GLU A 385 25.18 8.14 3.50
C GLU A 385 25.67 7.43 2.22
N PRO A 386 26.85 7.74 1.65
CA PRO A 386 27.22 7.10 0.38
C PRO A 386 27.32 5.58 0.48
N ASN A 387 27.86 5.06 1.58
CA ASN A 387 27.98 3.61 1.78
C ASN A 387 26.62 3.00 2.15
N LEU A 388 25.83 3.73 2.95
CA LEU A 388 24.52 3.29 3.37
C LEU A 388 23.57 3.21 2.16
N THR A 389 23.63 4.20 1.25
CA THR A 389 22.85 4.20 0.00
C THR A 389 23.15 2.95 -0.83
N TYR A 390 24.44 2.62 -1.00
CA TYR A 390 24.83 1.40 -1.72
C TYR A 390 24.18 0.15 -1.10
N LEU A 391 24.25 0.04 0.24
CA LEU A 391 23.72 -1.13 0.95
C LEU A 391 22.17 -1.18 0.90
N VAL A 392 21.52 -0.04 1.05
CA VAL A 392 20.06 0.07 0.93
C VAL A 392 19.61 -0.33 -0.49
N ASN A 393 20.27 0.22 -1.50
CA ASN A 393 19.90 -0.01 -2.90
C ASN A 393 19.99 -1.48 -3.32
N LEU A 394 20.86 -2.28 -2.67
CA LEU A 394 20.89 -3.72 -2.91
C LEU A 394 19.54 -4.38 -2.64
N GLY A 395 18.72 -3.82 -1.76
CA GLY A 395 17.37 -4.31 -1.51
C GLY A 395 16.40 -4.06 -2.67
N TYR A 396 16.76 -3.15 -3.58
CA TYR A 396 15.97 -2.86 -4.79
C TYR A 396 16.53 -3.58 -6.03
N GLY A 397 17.68 -4.22 -5.90
CA GLY A 397 18.26 -5.09 -6.93
C GLY A 397 19.50 -4.56 -7.64
N ASP A 398 19.76 -3.25 -7.60
CA ASP A 398 20.94 -2.63 -8.20
C ASP A 398 21.47 -1.56 -7.25
N PRO A 399 22.73 -1.65 -6.82
CA PRO A 399 23.26 -0.70 -5.82
C PRO A 399 23.31 0.76 -6.29
N ASN A 400 23.11 1.01 -7.59
CA ASN A 400 23.12 2.38 -8.14
C ASN A 400 21.73 3.02 -8.15
N TYR A 401 20.67 2.25 -7.87
CA TYR A 401 19.28 2.73 -7.95
C TYR A 401 18.51 2.30 -6.71
N GLY A 402 17.88 3.24 -6.05
CA GLY A 402 16.99 2.97 -4.91
C GLY A 402 15.60 2.50 -5.32
N TYR A 403 15.44 2.02 -6.56
CA TYR A 403 14.19 1.50 -7.09
C TYR A 403 14.49 0.37 -8.07
N SER A 404 13.50 -0.50 -8.32
CA SER A 404 13.67 -1.60 -9.27
C SER A 404 13.78 -1.07 -10.69
N THR A 405 14.83 -1.47 -11.41
CA THR A 405 15.08 -1.05 -12.79
C THR A 405 14.36 -1.94 -13.83
N GLY A 406 13.52 -2.88 -13.39
CA GLY A 406 12.68 -3.70 -14.28
C GLY A 406 11.52 -2.89 -14.87
N TYR A 407 10.70 -3.56 -15.67
CA TYR A 407 9.52 -2.92 -16.29
C TYR A 407 8.54 -2.47 -15.19
N ALA A 408 8.17 -1.19 -15.21
CA ALA A 408 7.33 -0.58 -14.19
C ALA A 408 5.88 -1.09 -14.21
N ASP A 409 5.43 -1.57 -15.37
CA ASP A 409 4.07 -2.08 -15.58
C ASP A 409 3.92 -3.58 -15.28
N VAL A 410 4.99 -4.25 -14.82
CA VAL A 410 4.99 -5.69 -14.56
C VAL A 410 5.02 -5.96 -13.07
N THR A 411 3.98 -6.61 -12.55
CA THR A 411 3.92 -6.99 -11.13
C THR A 411 5.14 -7.82 -10.75
N THR A 412 5.89 -7.34 -9.76
CA THR A 412 7.15 -7.93 -9.35
C THR A 412 7.09 -8.31 -7.87
N PRO A 413 6.74 -9.56 -7.55
CA PRO A 413 6.74 -10.02 -6.15
C PRO A 413 8.13 -9.98 -5.52
N PHE A 414 8.18 -10.09 -4.19
CA PHE A 414 9.45 -10.14 -3.49
C PHE A 414 10.31 -11.33 -3.95
N GLY A 415 11.62 -11.13 -3.92
CA GLY A 415 12.61 -12.17 -4.18
C GLY A 415 13.48 -12.43 -2.95
N LEU A 416 14.11 -13.59 -2.87
CA LEU A 416 15.01 -13.88 -1.76
C LEU A 416 16.35 -13.18 -1.93
N LEU A 417 16.92 -13.26 -3.14
CA LEU A 417 18.23 -12.68 -3.44
C LEU A 417 18.20 -12.06 -4.84
N PRO A 418 18.90 -10.93 -5.05
CA PRO A 418 19.03 -10.38 -6.41
C PRO A 418 19.64 -11.40 -7.35
N ARG A 419 19.09 -11.50 -8.55
CA ARG A 419 19.74 -12.28 -9.61
C ARG A 419 21.10 -11.62 -9.88
N SER A 420 22.15 -12.45 -9.91
CA SER A 420 23.53 -11.96 -9.96
C SER A 420 23.74 -10.98 -11.13
N THR A 421 23.53 -9.72 -10.86
CA THR A 421 24.18 -8.66 -11.62
C THR A 421 25.64 -8.67 -11.14
N ARG A 422 26.58 -8.59 -12.06
CA ARG A 422 28.01 -8.59 -11.72
C ARG A 422 28.26 -7.60 -10.59
N TRP A 423 28.77 -8.09 -9.47
CA TRP A 423 29.17 -7.26 -8.35
C TRP A 423 30.19 -6.24 -8.87
N ALA A 424 29.74 -5.03 -9.16
CA ALA A 424 30.68 -3.94 -9.40
C ALA A 424 31.48 -3.76 -8.11
N SER A 425 32.78 -3.73 -8.22
CA SER A 425 33.65 -3.54 -7.05
C SER A 425 33.24 -2.26 -6.32
N PRO A 426 33.17 -2.27 -4.99
CA PRO A 426 32.79 -1.06 -4.26
C PRO A 426 33.71 0.10 -4.63
N VAL A 427 33.15 1.27 -4.84
CA VAL A 427 33.91 2.48 -5.16
C VAL A 427 34.88 2.76 -3.99
N PRO A 428 36.17 2.94 -4.26
CA PRO A 428 37.09 3.26 -3.18
C PRO A 428 36.69 4.54 -2.45
N TRP A 429 36.85 4.56 -1.15
CA TRP A 429 36.52 5.68 -0.26
C TRP A 429 37.04 7.05 -0.70
N SER A 430 38.00 7.08 -1.64
CA SER A 430 38.69 8.31 -2.08
C SER A 430 38.02 9.06 -3.22
N THR A 431 36.89 8.56 -3.76
CA THR A 431 36.28 9.14 -4.99
C THR A 431 34.93 9.80 -4.78
N ALA A 432 34.61 10.23 -3.57
CA ALA A 432 33.45 11.06 -3.34
C ALA A 432 33.61 12.39 -4.11
N PRO A 433 32.69 12.78 -5.00
CA PRO A 433 32.84 14.07 -5.68
C PRO A 433 32.74 15.21 -4.66
N ASN A 434 33.71 16.11 -4.70
CA ASN A 434 33.63 17.36 -3.94
C ASN A 434 32.39 18.12 -4.44
N ARG A 435 31.35 18.15 -3.64
CA ARG A 435 30.24 19.06 -3.89
C ARG A 435 30.67 20.45 -3.40
N VAL A 436 30.87 21.37 -4.35
CA VAL A 436 31.10 22.78 -4.06
C VAL A 436 29.73 23.43 -3.81
#